data_a083b2874e7a78a7a6d4a422e86be55b
#
_entry.id   a083b2874e7a78a7a6d4a422e86be55b
#
_cell.length_a   1.000
_cell.length_b   1.000
_cell.length_c   1.000
_cell.angle_alpha   90.00
_cell.angle_beta   90.00
_cell.angle_gamma   90.00
#
_symmetry.space_group_name_H-M   'P 1'
#
loop_
_entity.id
_entity.type
_entity.pdbx_description
1 polymer ?
#
loop_
_entity_poly.entity_id
_entity_poly.type
_entity_poly.pdbx_seq_one_letter_code
_entity_poly.pdbx_strand_id
1 'polypeptide(L)'
;DRCLLITLGNVRYDLEKVRMLVLVITIAAIILMCTTIYTLDTPLISMVTLMSYFSVMVLLSITTIFKVGMELQGRKRSFLNLYHMGYDLKDLKKIIDLEMIIFYGLIIVIPLLYQIIILIKLYSLGLINFYLVGGLLLIQIIPMLVCMIICTLMYQKVLPEPII
;
A
#
# COMPACT_ATOMS: atom_id res chain seq x y z
N ASP A 1 -0.43 -24.78 -8.74
CA ASP A 1 -0.77 -23.68 -9.65
C ASP A 1 0.48 -22.90 -10.07
N ARG A 2 0.90 -23.08 -11.35
CA ARG A 2 2.11 -22.45 -11.90
C ARG A 2 2.07 -20.91 -11.79
N CYS A 3 0.89 -20.31 -11.96
CA CYS A 3 0.71 -18.86 -11.82
C CYS A 3 1.07 -18.35 -10.41
N LEU A 4 0.68 -19.07 -9.36
CA LEU A 4 0.99 -18.72 -7.98
C LEU A 4 2.49 -18.76 -7.67
N LEU A 5 3.21 -19.74 -8.21
CA LEU A 5 4.67 -19.86 -8.01
C LEU A 5 5.42 -18.70 -8.67
N ILE A 6 5.03 -18.31 -9.89
CA ILE A 6 5.62 -17.19 -10.62
C ILE A 6 5.32 -15.89 -9.86
N THR A 7 4.08 -15.70 -9.41
CA THR A 7 3.66 -14.52 -8.63
C THR A 7 4.45 -14.39 -7.33
N LEU A 8 4.62 -15.48 -6.56
CA LEU A 8 5.39 -15.48 -5.31
C LEU A 8 6.87 -15.18 -5.53
N GLY A 9 7.47 -15.72 -6.62
CA GLY A 9 8.86 -15.43 -6.97
C GLY A 9 9.07 -13.95 -7.31
N ASN A 10 8.16 -13.37 -8.08
CA ASN A 10 8.17 -11.96 -8.46
C ASN A 10 7.96 -11.05 -7.24
N VAL A 11 6.96 -11.36 -6.40
CA VAL A 11 6.66 -10.59 -5.19
C VAL A 11 7.87 -10.58 -4.24
N ARG A 12 8.57 -11.70 -4.06
CA ARG A 12 9.77 -11.75 -3.22
C ARG A 12 10.86 -10.79 -3.69
N TYR A 13 11.11 -10.75 -4.99
CA TYR A 13 12.11 -9.86 -5.58
C TYR A 13 11.73 -8.37 -5.40
N ASP A 14 10.45 -8.05 -5.55
CA ASP A 14 9.95 -6.69 -5.39
C ASP A 14 9.89 -6.24 -3.94
N LEU A 15 9.58 -7.15 -3.02
CA LEU A 15 9.57 -6.86 -1.59
C LEU A 15 10.94 -6.38 -1.10
N GLU A 16 12.03 -6.94 -1.61
CA GLU A 16 13.38 -6.46 -1.25
C GLU A 16 13.58 -4.99 -1.66
N LYS A 17 13.08 -4.61 -2.85
CA LYS A 17 13.20 -3.24 -3.35
C LYS A 17 12.28 -2.25 -2.63
N VAL A 18 11.12 -2.72 -2.16
CA VAL A 18 10.11 -1.87 -1.52
C VAL A 18 10.21 -1.91 0.01
N ARG A 19 11.04 -2.77 0.57
CA ARG A 19 11.23 -2.92 2.02
C ARG A 19 11.48 -1.58 2.72
N MET A 20 12.33 -0.72 2.14
CA MET A 20 12.60 0.60 2.68
C MET A 20 11.37 1.51 2.67
N LEU A 21 10.55 1.45 1.62
CA LEU A 21 9.32 2.23 1.52
C LEU A 21 8.29 1.79 2.59
N VAL A 22 8.12 0.48 2.80
CA VAL A 22 7.24 -0.06 3.85
C VAL A 22 7.69 0.39 5.23
N LEU A 23 9.00 0.37 5.50
CA LEU A 23 9.56 0.86 6.76
C LEU A 23 9.27 2.35 6.97
N VAL A 24 9.48 3.19 5.96
CA VAL A 24 9.20 4.63 6.04
C VAL A 24 7.72 4.88 6.30
N ILE A 25 6.82 4.20 5.58
CA ILE A 25 5.37 4.32 5.81
C ILE A 25 5.01 3.91 7.24
N THR A 26 5.56 2.79 7.72
CA THR A 26 5.26 2.29 9.06
C THR A 26 5.72 3.27 10.14
N ILE A 27 6.95 3.78 10.05
CA ILE A 27 7.50 4.73 11.02
C ILE A 27 6.71 6.05 10.98
N ALA A 28 6.46 6.59 9.79
CA ALA A 28 5.69 7.82 9.62
C ALA A 28 4.26 7.67 10.19
N ALA A 29 3.59 6.56 9.91
CA ALA A 29 2.25 6.28 10.41
C ALA A 29 2.20 6.22 11.94
N ILE A 30 3.18 5.58 12.59
CA ILE A 30 3.27 5.48 14.04
C ILE A 30 3.53 6.85 14.67
N ILE A 31 4.52 7.61 14.15
CA ILE A 31 4.86 8.93 14.68
C ILE A 31 3.67 9.87 14.58
N LEU A 32 3.03 9.95 13.41
CA LEU A 32 1.89 10.85 13.19
C LEU A 32 0.66 10.45 14.03
N MET A 33 0.43 9.15 14.19
CA MET A 33 -0.61 8.65 15.07
C MET A 33 -0.35 9.05 16.54
N CYS A 34 0.87 8.84 17.04
CA CYS A 34 1.24 9.20 18.41
C CYS A 34 1.13 10.72 18.64
N THR A 35 1.58 11.54 17.70
CA THR A 35 1.45 13.01 17.79
C THR A 35 -0.01 13.44 17.81
N THR A 36 -0.86 12.85 16.98
CA THR A 36 -2.30 13.16 16.94
C THR A 36 -2.96 12.83 18.29
N ILE A 37 -2.64 11.69 18.88
CA ILE A 37 -3.19 11.28 20.17
C ILE A 37 -2.70 12.22 21.30
N TYR A 38 -1.41 12.58 21.30
CA TYR A 38 -0.84 13.48 22.30
C TYR A 38 -1.46 14.89 22.29
N THR A 39 -1.95 15.35 21.14
CA THR A 39 -2.53 16.70 20.97
C THR A 39 -4.05 16.75 21.14
N LEU A 40 -4.71 15.66 21.56
CA LEU A 40 -6.18 15.59 21.71
C LEU A 40 -6.74 16.58 22.73
N ASP A 41 -5.97 16.95 23.74
CA ASP A 41 -6.41 17.88 24.80
C ASP A 41 -6.60 19.32 24.30
N THR A 42 -6.03 19.67 23.14
CA THR A 42 -6.12 21.00 22.55
C THR A 42 -6.83 20.93 21.18
N PRO A 43 -8.10 21.39 21.07
CA PRO A 43 -8.92 21.14 19.87
C PRO A 43 -8.35 21.75 18.59
N LEU A 44 -7.72 22.93 18.67
CA LEU A 44 -7.11 23.56 17.49
C LEU A 44 -5.87 22.78 17.00
N ILE A 45 -5.00 22.38 17.92
CA ILE A 45 -3.79 21.64 17.58
C ILE A 45 -4.16 20.23 17.06
N SER A 46 -5.16 19.61 17.68
CA SER A 46 -5.68 18.31 17.24
C SER A 46 -6.20 18.32 15.79
N MET A 47 -6.93 19.36 15.39
CA MET A 47 -7.35 19.51 13.98
C MET A 47 -6.18 19.65 13.03
N VAL A 48 -5.19 20.46 13.36
CA VAL A 48 -3.99 20.65 12.52
C VAL A 48 -3.17 19.36 12.39
N THR A 49 -2.98 18.62 13.48
CA THR A 49 -2.25 17.36 13.46
C THR A 49 -2.98 16.28 12.68
N LEU A 50 -4.30 16.20 12.76
CA LEU A 50 -5.12 15.27 12.02
C LEU A 50 -5.10 15.57 10.51
N MET A 51 -5.16 16.84 10.11
CA MET A 51 -4.98 17.29 8.74
C MET A 51 -3.58 16.96 8.21
N SER A 52 -2.55 17.17 9.03
CA SER A 52 -1.16 16.83 8.69
C SER A 52 -1.00 15.32 8.50
N TYR A 53 -1.62 14.52 9.38
CA TYR A 53 -1.61 13.06 9.27
C TYR A 53 -2.21 12.59 7.94
N PHE A 54 -3.39 13.10 7.61
CA PHE A 54 -4.04 12.80 6.33
C PHE A 54 -3.17 13.20 5.13
N SER A 55 -2.64 14.42 5.14
CA SER A 55 -1.78 14.96 4.06
C SER A 55 -0.54 14.09 3.82
N VAL A 56 0.15 13.70 4.88
CA VAL A 56 1.35 12.85 4.78
C VAL A 56 0.99 11.46 4.28
N MET A 57 -0.14 10.89 4.71
CA MET A 57 -0.59 9.59 4.19
C MET A 57 -0.93 9.63 2.71
N VAL A 58 -1.54 10.71 2.22
CA VAL A 58 -1.78 10.92 0.79
C VAL A 58 -0.46 11.03 0.01
N LEU A 59 0.52 11.80 0.52
CA LEU A 59 1.84 11.94 -0.11
C LEU A 59 2.59 10.60 -0.19
N LEU A 60 2.55 9.79 0.88
CA LEU A 60 3.16 8.47 0.89
C LEU A 60 2.45 7.53 -0.10
N SER A 61 1.13 7.62 -0.23
CA SER A 61 0.36 6.86 -1.21
C SER A 61 0.75 7.23 -2.65
N ILE A 62 0.90 8.52 -2.94
CA ILE A 62 1.37 9.00 -4.25
C ILE A 62 2.80 8.51 -4.53
N THR A 63 3.69 8.59 -3.56
CA THR A 63 5.07 8.08 -3.68
C THR A 63 5.09 6.59 -4.01
N THR A 64 4.17 5.82 -3.42
CA THR A 64 4.01 4.39 -3.71
C THR A 64 3.57 4.16 -5.16
N ILE A 65 2.63 4.97 -5.68
CA ILE A 65 2.21 4.91 -7.10
C ILE A 65 3.40 5.12 -8.03
N PHE A 66 4.21 6.17 -7.79
CA PHE A 66 5.39 6.45 -8.61
C PHE A 66 6.42 5.33 -8.55
N LYS A 67 6.69 4.80 -7.37
CA LYS A 67 7.64 3.69 -7.19
C LYS A 67 7.21 2.46 -7.97
N VAL A 68 5.96 2.05 -7.79
CA VAL A 68 5.39 0.90 -8.49
C VAL A 68 5.34 1.14 -10.00
N GLY A 69 4.98 2.34 -10.44
CA GLY A 69 4.98 2.72 -11.86
C GLY A 69 6.35 2.60 -12.53
N MET A 70 7.42 3.00 -11.83
CA MET A 70 8.80 2.85 -12.35
C MET A 70 9.21 1.38 -12.45
N GLU A 71 8.87 0.57 -11.48
CA GLU A 71 9.17 -0.88 -11.50
C GLU A 71 8.41 -1.60 -12.62
N LEU A 72 7.18 -1.17 -12.90
CA LEU A 72 6.36 -1.64 -13.99
C LEU A 72 7.01 -1.47 -15.36
N GLN A 73 7.58 -0.30 -15.63
CA GLN A 73 8.24 -0.05 -16.91
C GLN A 73 9.43 -0.99 -17.13
N GLY A 74 10.16 -1.30 -16.05
CA GLY A 74 11.25 -2.27 -16.09
C GLY A 74 10.81 -3.71 -16.44
N ARG A 75 9.57 -4.07 -16.08
CA ARG A 75 9.02 -5.43 -16.28
C ARG A 75 8.32 -5.65 -17.61
N LYS A 76 8.06 -4.61 -18.37
CA LYS A 76 7.39 -4.74 -19.68
C LYS A 76 8.08 -5.79 -20.57
N ARG A 77 9.41 -5.86 -20.55
CA ARG A 77 10.18 -6.87 -21.29
C ARG A 77 9.94 -8.29 -20.78
N SER A 78 9.82 -8.48 -19.48
CA SER A 78 9.55 -9.80 -18.89
C SER A 78 8.16 -10.33 -19.27
N PHE A 79 7.16 -9.45 -19.30
CA PHE A 79 5.80 -9.81 -19.75
C PHE A 79 5.75 -10.15 -21.25
N LEU A 80 6.48 -9.42 -22.08
CA LEU A 80 6.63 -9.74 -23.50
C LEU A 80 7.27 -11.12 -23.67
N ASN A 81 8.30 -11.46 -22.90
CA ASN A 81 8.93 -12.78 -22.97
C ASN A 81 7.97 -13.90 -22.54
N LEU A 82 7.16 -13.68 -21.49
CA LEU A 82 6.13 -14.64 -21.07
C LEU A 82 5.06 -14.84 -22.16
N TYR A 83 4.65 -13.75 -22.82
CA TYR A 83 3.73 -13.83 -23.97
C TYR A 83 4.32 -14.64 -25.11
N HIS A 84 5.59 -14.43 -25.46
CA HIS A 84 6.30 -15.23 -26.49
C HIS A 84 6.49 -16.71 -26.10
N MET A 85 6.48 -17.04 -24.81
CA MET A 85 6.48 -18.40 -24.30
C MET A 85 5.08 -19.09 -24.34
N GLY A 86 4.05 -18.41 -24.87
CA GLY A 86 2.73 -18.99 -25.08
C GLY A 86 1.74 -18.80 -23.91
N TYR A 87 2.01 -17.87 -22.98
CA TYR A 87 1.01 -17.50 -21.96
C TYR A 87 -0.08 -16.64 -22.59
N ASP A 88 -1.36 -16.99 -22.32
CA ASP A 88 -2.50 -16.21 -22.78
C ASP A 88 -2.56 -14.85 -22.04
N LEU A 89 -3.08 -13.82 -22.71
CA LEU A 89 -3.27 -12.49 -22.13
C LEU A 89 -4.15 -12.51 -20.86
N LYS A 90 -5.10 -13.45 -20.79
CA LYS A 90 -5.94 -13.64 -19.59
C LYS A 90 -5.14 -14.15 -18.40
N ASP A 91 -4.21 -15.06 -18.62
CA ASP A 91 -3.33 -15.60 -17.57
C ASP A 91 -2.35 -14.54 -17.09
N LEU A 92 -1.81 -13.74 -18.00
CA LEU A 92 -0.95 -12.60 -17.68
C LEU A 92 -1.67 -11.56 -16.83
N LYS A 93 -2.90 -11.18 -17.18
CA LYS A 93 -3.72 -10.28 -16.35
C LYS A 93 -3.95 -10.82 -14.95
N LYS A 94 -4.29 -12.10 -14.84
CA LYS A 94 -4.51 -12.75 -13.54
C LYS A 94 -3.25 -12.79 -12.67
N ILE A 95 -2.08 -13.02 -13.27
CA ILE A 95 -0.79 -12.99 -12.55
C ILE A 95 -0.54 -11.59 -12.01
N ILE A 96 -0.78 -10.56 -12.82
CA ILE A 96 -0.60 -9.16 -12.45
C ILE A 96 -1.55 -8.77 -11.31
N ASP A 97 -2.83 -9.08 -11.43
CA ASP A 97 -3.83 -8.74 -10.40
C ASP A 97 -3.48 -9.40 -9.06
N LEU A 98 -3.08 -10.69 -9.07
CA LEU A 98 -2.64 -11.39 -7.88
C LEU A 98 -1.37 -10.78 -7.27
N GLU A 99 -0.40 -10.43 -8.11
CA GLU A 99 0.84 -9.79 -7.68
C GLU A 99 0.57 -8.45 -7.00
N MET A 100 -0.31 -7.64 -7.60
CA MET A 100 -0.70 -6.34 -7.02
C MET A 100 -1.44 -6.49 -5.70
N ILE A 101 -2.39 -7.41 -5.61
CA ILE A 101 -3.14 -7.66 -4.37
C ILE A 101 -2.19 -8.09 -3.24
N ILE A 102 -1.27 -9.01 -3.50
CA ILE A 102 -0.31 -9.49 -2.50
C ILE A 102 0.63 -8.36 -2.09
N PHE A 103 1.16 -7.62 -3.06
CA PHE A 103 2.10 -6.54 -2.85
C PHE A 103 1.50 -5.39 -2.03
N TYR A 104 0.35 -4.85 -2.46
CA TYR A 104 -0.34 -3.79 -1.72
C TYR A 104 -0.92 -4.30 -0.40
N GLY A 105 -1.38 -5.56 -0.36
CA GLY A 105 -1.81 -6.20 0.87
C GLY A 105 -0.71 -6.14 1.94
N LEU A 106 0.52 -6.47 1.61
CA LEU A 106 1.66 -6.39 2.53
C LEU A 106 1.98 -4.94 2.96
N ILE A 107 1.95 -3.99 2.01
CA ILE A 107 2.21 -2.57 2.30
C ILE A 107 1.15 -2.00 3.26
N ILE A 108 -0.09 -2.45 3.17
CA ILE A 108 -1.19 -2.00 4.04
C ILE A 108 -1.18 -2.74 5.37
N VAL A 109 -1.04 -4.06 5.35
CA VAL A 109 -1.18 -4.91 6.55
C VAL A 109 -0.05 -4.69 7.55
N ILE A 110 1.19 -4.54 7.11
CA ILE A 110 2.33 -4.37 8.01
C ILE A 110 2.19 -3.12 8.90
N PRO A 111 1.97 -1.90 8.37
CA PRO A 111 1.76 -0.73 9.21
C PRO A 111 0.52 -0.83 10.09
N LEU A 112 -0.59 -1.40 9.55
CA LEU A 112 -1.83 -1.58 10.30
C LEU A 112 -1.65 -2.48 11.53
N LEU A 113 -0.92 -3.58 11.41
CA LEU A 113 -0.65 -4.47 12.54
C LEU A 113 0.05 -3.73 13.68
N TYR A 114 1.08 -2.95 13.38
CA TYR A 114 1.78 -2.15 14.39
C TYR A 114 0.87 -1.11 15.03
N GLN A 115 0.06 -0.41 14.24
CA GLN A 115 -0.88 0.58 14.76
C GLN A 115 -1.96 -0.05 15.64
N ILE A 116 -2.54 -1.16 15.23
CA ILE A 116 -3.56 -1.87 16.00
C ILE A 116 -3.02 -2.27 17.37
N ILE A 117 -1.79 -2.78 17.45
CA ILE A 117 -1.16 -3.15 18.72
C ILE A 117 -1.04 -1.94 19.65
N ILE A 118 -0.61 -0.78 19.12
CA ILE A 118 -0.46 0.46 19.90
C ILE A 118 -1.85 0.98 20.32
N LEU A 119 -2.82 1.01 19.40
CA LEU A 119 -4.18 1.51 19.67
C LEU A 119 -4.91 0.65 20.71
N ILE A 120 -4.75 -0.67 20.70
CA ILE A 120 -5.31 -1.55 21.75
C ILE A 120 -4.72 -1.20 23.13
N LYS A 121 -3.42 -0.97 23.20
CA LYS A 121 -2.76 -0.56 24.44
C LYS A 121 -3.29 0.77 24.94
N LEU A 122 -3.40 1.78 24.09
CA LEU A 122 -3.89 3.11 24.44
C LEU A 122 -5.38 3.10 24.83
N TYR A 123 -6.18 2.28 24.15
CA TYR A 123 -7.57 2.07 24.52
C TYR A 123 -7.72 1.40 25.89
N SER A 124 -6.88 0.40 26.20
CA SER A 124 -6.89 -0.28 27.50
C SER A 124 -6.48 0.65 28.68
N LEU A 125 -5.70 1.69 28.37
CA LEU A 125 -5.34 2.75 29.33
C LEU A 125 -6.42 3.84 29.47
N GLY A 126 -7.51 3.76 28.71
CA GLY A 126 -8.59 4.76 28.72
C GLY A 126 -8.24 6.10 28.09
N LEU A 127 -7.12 6.19 27.36
CA LEU A 127 -6.62 7.44 26.75
C LEU A 127 -7.35 7.83 25.47
N ILE A 128 -8.02 6.88 24.81
CA ILE A 128 -8.69 7.09 23.50
C ILE A 128 -10.05 6.42 23.45
N ASN A 129 -10.97 7.04 22.72
CA ASN A 129 -12.30 6.52 22.45
C ASN A 129 -12.30 5.60 21.21
N PHE A 130 -13.23 4.64 21.18
CA PHE A 130 -13.40 3.70 20.05
C PHE A 130 -13.58 4.42 18.69
N TYR A 131 -14.31 5.55 18.67
CA TYR A 131 -14.52 6.35 17.46
C TYR A 131 -13.21 6.95 16.90
N LEU A 132 -12.31 7.37 17.78
CA LEU A 132 -10.98 7.88 17.40
C LEU A 132 -10.12 6.78 16.80
N VAL A 133 -10.15 5.59 17.39
CA VAL A 133 -9.43 4.42 16.85
C VAL A 133 -9.88 4.13 15.41
N GLY A 134 -11.20 4.08 15.20
CA GLY A 134 -11.77 3.85 13.86
C GLY A 134 -11.38 4.94 12.87
N GLY A 135 -11.45 6.21 13.28
CA GLY A 135 -11.07 7.36 12.44
C GLY A 135 -9.61 7.34 12.00
N LEU A 136 -8.68 7.07 12.90
CA LEU A 136 -7.25 7.00 12.60
C LEU A 136 -6.92 5.86 11.63
N LEU A 137 -7.54 4.70 11.81
CA LEU A 137 -7.37 3.57 10.89
C LEU A 137 -7.94 3.88 9.50
N LEU A 138 -9.10 4.53 9.40
CA LEU A 138 -9.69 4.92 8.13
C LEU A 138 -8.83 5.91 7.36
N ILE A 139 -8.24 6.91 8.04
CA ILE A 139 -7.33 7.89 7.42
C ILE A 139 -6.14 7.20 6.73
N GLN A 140 -5.67 6.09 7.26
CA GLN A 140 -4.58 5.35 6.64
C GLN A 140 -5.07 4.41 5.53
N ILE A 141 -6.15 3.68 5.76
CA ILE A 141 -6.63 2.64 4.84
C ILE A 141 -7.14 3.25 3.53
N ILE A 142 -7.92 4.34 3.61
CA ILE A 142 -8.57 4.92 2.43
C ILE A 142 -7.57 5.36 1.35
N PRO A 143 -6.54 6.18 1.63
CA PRO A 143 -5.57 6.58 0.61
C PRO A 143 -4.83 5.40 0.01
N MET A 144 -4.48 4.40 0.81
CA MET A 144 -3.77 3.22 0.34
C MET A 144 -4.62 2.32 -0.57
N LEU A 145 -5.92 2.15 -0.26
CA LEU A 145 -6.84 1.43 -1.13
C LEU A 145 -7.06 2.15 -2.46
N VAL A 146 -7.24 3.47 -2.44
CA VAL A 146 -7.35 4.27 -3.66
C VAL A 146 -6.09 4.11 -4.51
N CYS A 147 -4.91 4.16 -3.90
CA CYS A 147 -3.63 3.94 -4.54
C CYS A 147 -3.56 2.55 -5.21
N MET A 148 -3.98 1.50 -4.51
CA MET A 148 -4.03 0.13 -5.04
C MET A 148 -4.90 0.05 -6.31
N ILE A 149 -6.09 0.65 -6.29
CA ILE A 149 -7.01 0.66 -7.43
C ILE A 149 -6.38 1.39 -8.62
N ILE A 150 -5.81 2.58 -8.40
CA ILE A 150 -5.17 3.37 -9.45
C ILE A 150 -4.02 2.58 -10.08
N CYS A 151 -3.15 1.98 -9.28
CA CYS A 151 -2.03 1.19 -9.78
C CYS A 151 -2.49 -0.03 -10.59
N THR A 152 -3.50 -0.76 -10.11
CA THR A 152 -4.04 -1.91 -10.84
C THR A 152 -4.59 -1.49 -12.21
N LEU A 153 -5.32 -0.38 -12.28
CA LEU A 153 -5.84 0.15 -13.54
C LEU A 153 -4.73 0.61 -14.48
N MET A 154 -3.69 1.28 -13.96
CA MET A 154 -2.53 1.67 -14.76
C MET A 154 -1.79 0.44 -15.31
N TYR A 155 -1.68 -0.61 -14.51
CA TYR A 155 -1.03 -1.84 -14.88
C TYR A 155 -1.74 -2.58 -16.02
N GLN A 156 -3.05 -2.67 -15.94
CA GLN A 156 -3.85 -3.31 -16.98
C GLN A 156 -3.75 -2.59 -18.34
N LYS A 157 -3.51 -1.26 -18.33
CA LYS A 157 -3.30 -0.47 -19.55
C LYS A 157 -1.89 -0.62 -20.17
N VAL A 158 -0.91 -1.04 -19.41
CA VAL A 158 0.49 -1.23 -19.88
C VAL A 158 0.70 -2.60 -20.52
N LEU A 159 -0.24 -3.53 -20.32
CA LEU A 159 -0.23 -4.80 -21.05
C LEU A 159 -0.28 -4.53 -22.57
N PRO A 160 0.56 -5.18 -23.37
CA PRO A 160 0.54 -5.00 -24.81
C PRO A 160 -0.87 -5.33 -25.33
N GLU A 161 -1.52 -4.35 -25.96
CA GLU A 161 -2.59 -4.67 -26.88
C GLU A 161 -2.01 -5.63 -27.93
N PRO A 162 -2.73 -6.68 -28.30
CA PRO A 162 -2.26 -7.57 -29.36
C PRO A 162 -2.01 -6.69 -30.58
N ILE A 163 -0.74 -6.52 -30.92
CA ILE A 163 -0.35 -5.99 -32.23
C ILE A 163 -0.79 -7.08 -33.21
N ILE A 164 -1.98 -6.89 -33.78
CA ILE A 164 -2.48 -7.66 -34.92
C ILE A 164 -1.62 -7.32 -36.13
#